data_5fc2078923cecf3670cbdf9fe061c919
#
_entry.id   5fc2078923cecf3670cbdf9fe061c919
#
_cell.length_a   1.000
_cell.length_b   1.000
_cell.length_c   1.000
_cell.angle_alpha   90.00
_cell.angle_beta   90.00
_cell.angle_gamma   90.00
#
_symmetry.space_group_name_H-M   'P 1'
#
loop_
_entity.id
_entity.type
_entity.pdbx_description
1 polymer ?
#
loop_
_entity_poly.entity_id
_entity_poly.type
_entity_poly.pdbx_seq_one_letter_code
_entity_poly.pdbx_strand_id
1 'polypeptide(L)'
;MDTFQQSLRDNPISNRQQAVQLLLDLCRPLKKHYNKEGSLLHLGSIGAHYGEKTARMEGWARVLWGLAPLFAGDNSALPDAMRQEISQWASLYRNGVICGTTPSSPGYWGEISDYDQKIVEGAAVAVALSLAPQLLWEPLTNTEKENVHTWLSQINSHCLHSNNWRFFRILTNMAFGRLGFSMDAHCLEDDFGVIEHCYVQDGWYFDGNAGQVDYYIPFAIH
;
A
#
# COMPACT_ATOMS: atom_id res chain seq x y z
N MET A 1 -9.41 24.64 -20.49
CA MET A 1 -9.24 23.19 -20.15
C MET A 1 -7.85 23.07 -19.56
N ASP A 2 -7.72 22.48 -18.38
CA ASP A 2 -6.42 22.35 -17.71
C ASP A 2 -5.52 21.43 -18.56
N THR A 3 -4.24 21.79 -18.71
CA THR A 3 -3.23 21.00 -19.46
C THR A 3 -3.12 19.56 -18.95
N PHE A 4 -3.39 19.35 -17.67
CA PHE A 4 -3.46 18.03 -17.04
C PHE A 4 -4.60 17.17 -17.63
N GLN A 5 -5.81 17.71 -17.76
CA GLN A 5 -6.95 16.98 -18.33
C GLN A 5 -6.74 16.64 -19.82
N GLN A 6 -6.04 17.51 -20.55
CA GLN A 6 -5.70 17.26 -21.94
C GLN A 6 -4.69 16.12 -22.08
N SER A 7 -3.61 16.13 -21.28
CA SER A 7 -2.61 15.06 -21.26
C SER A 7 -3.21 13.67 -20.97
N LEU A 8 -4.16 13.59 -20.05
CA LEU A 8 -4.87 12.34 -19.74
C LEU A 8 -5.74 11.85 -20.92
N ARG A 9 -6.43 12.76 -21.61
CA ARG A 9 -7.31 12.41 -22.74
C ARG A 9 -6.55 11.96 -23.97
N ASP A 10 -5.41 12.59 -24.23
CA ASP A 10 -4.65 12.38 -25.47
C ASP A 10 -3.69 11.18 -25.35
N ASN A 11 -3.57 10.55 -24.18
CA ASN A 11 -2.71 9.40 -23.96
C ASN A 11 -3.44 8.10 -24.38
N PRO A 12 -3.03 7.43 -25.46
CA PRO A 12 -3.71 6.22 -25.95
C PRO A 12 -3.38 4.96 -25.15
N ILE A 13 -2.44 5.01 -24.18
CA ILE A 13 -1.98 3.90 -23.34
C ILE A 13 -1.62 2.63 -24.17
N SER A 14 -0.92 2.83 -25.29
CA SER A 14 -0.58 1.76 -26.23
C SER A 14 0.74 1.05 -25.90
N ASN A 15 1.52 1.59 -24.96
CA ASN A 15 2.82 1.05 -24.54
C ASN A 15 3.13 1.40 -23.08
N ARG A 16 4.19 0.76 -22.54
CA ARG A 16 4.61 0.95 -21.15
C ARG A 16 4.95 2.41 -20.81
N GLN A 17 5.63 3.14 -21.69
CA GLN A 17 5.98 4.54 -21.43
C GLN A 17 4.73 5.41 -21.26
N GLN A 18 3.70 5.19 -22.07
CA GLN A 18 2.43 5.89 -21.95
C GLN A 18 1.66 5.51 -20.69
N ALA A 19 1.70 4.24 -20.26
CA ALA A 19 1.12 3.82 -18.98
C ALA A 19 1.84 4.48 -17.80
N VAL A 20 3.17 4.56 -17.83
CA VAL A 20 3.97 5.29 -16.83
C VAL A 20 3.65 6.77 -16.83
N GLN A 21 3.52 7.40 -18.02
CA GLN A 21 3.12 8.79 -18.13
C GLN A 21 1.77 9.05 -17.49
N LEU A 22 0.78 8.19 -17.76
CA LEU A 22 -0.55 8.29 -17.16
C LEU A 22 -0.48 8.22 -15.63
N LEU A 23 0.24 7.24 -15.07
CA LEU A 23 0.40 7.10 -13.63
C LEU A 23 1.04 8.35 -13.01
N LEU A 24 2.12 8.87 -13.61
CA LEU A 24 2.78 10.08 -13.13
C LEU A 24 1.86 11.30 -13.22
N ASP A 25 1.08 11.43 -14.30
CA ASP A 25 0.10 12.50 -14.47
C ASP A 25 -0.99 12.46 -13.40
N LEU A 26 -1.46 11.25 -13.02
CA LEU A 26 -2.41 11.07 -11.92
C LEU A 26 -1.79 11.40 -10.54
N CYS A 27 -0.51 11.12 -10.35
CA CYS A 27 0.18 11.38 -9.08
C CYS A 27 0.58 12.85 -8.89
N ARG A 28 0.97 13.57 -9.94
CA ARG A 28 1.50 14.96 -9.84
C ARG A 28 0.61 15.92 -9.06
N PRO A 29 -0.73 15.96 -9.26
CA PRO A 29 -1.61 16.83 -8.49
C PRO A 29 -1.59 16.57 -6.99
N LEU A 30 -1.23 15.35 -6.57
CA LEU A 30 -1.19 14.95 -5.17
C LEU A 30 -0.02 15.59 -4.41
N LYS A 31 1.08 15.98 -5.09
CA LYS A 31 2.31 16.47 -4.45
C LYS A 31 2.08 17.58 -3.42
N LYS A 32 1.16 18.50 -3.71
CA LYS A 32 0.85 19.64 -2.82
C LYS A 32 0.01 19.28 -1.60
N HIS A 33 -0.49 18.05 -1.52
CA HIS A 33 -1.38 17.59 -0.46
C HIS A 33 -0.68 16.70 0.57
N TYR A 34 0.59 16.35 0.36
CA TYR A 34 1.38 15.63 1.36
C TYR A 34 1.72 16.56 2.54
N ASN A 35 1.74 15.98 3.75
CA ASN A 35 2.31 16.67 4.90
C ASN A 35 3.82 16.86 4.72
N LYS A 36 4.43 17.68 5.59
CA LYS A 36 5.86 17.99 5.52
C LYS A 36 6.76 16.76 5.58
N GLU A 37 6.35 15.74 6.34
CA GLU A 37 7.06 14.47 6.53
C GLU A 37 6.87 13.51 5.35
N GLY A 38 5.92 13.78 4.43
CA GLY A 38 5.62 12.94 3.28
C GLY A 38 4.91 11.61 3.63
N SER A 39 4.38 11.47 4.86
CA SER A 39 3.76 10.23 5.38
C SER A 39 2.24 10.23 5.36
N LEU A 40 1.61 11.35 5.10
CA LEU A 40 0.15 11.54 5.10
C LEU A 40 -0.27 12.37 3.89
N LEU A 41 -1.39 12.00 3.27
CA LEU A 41 -1.95 12.71 2.11
C LEU A 41 -3.32 13.31 2.48
N HIS A 42 -3.42 14.63 2.46
CA HIS A 42 -4.64 15.35 2.83
C HIS A 42 -5.47 15.71 1.60
N LEU A 43 -6.55 14.97 1.34
CA LEU A 43 -7.46 15.18 0.20
C LEU A 43 -8.80 15.86 0.58
N GLY A 44 -8.87 16.48 1.77
CA GLY A 44 -10.08 17.07 2.30
C GLY A 44 -10.85 16.10 3.21
N SER A 45 -12.08 16.46 3.58
CA SER A 45 -12.98 15.58 4.34
C SER A 45 -13.69 14.63 3.40
N ILE A 46 -13.44 13.32 3.56
CA ILE A 46 -14.00 12.26 2.71
C ILE A 46 -15.13 11.46 3.38
N GLY A 47 -15.54 11.86 4.59
CA GLY A 47 -16.60 11.18 5.33
C GLY A 47 -16.23 9.78 5.83
N ALA A 48 -14.94 9.46 5.95
CA ALA A 48 -14.49 8.19 6.51
C ALA A 48 -15.00 7.99 7.95
N HIS A 49 -15.38 6.76 8.28
CA HIS A 49 -15.89 6.43 9.63
C HIS A 49 -14.78 6.35 10.69
N TYR A 50 -13.54 6.24 10.26
CA TYR A 50 -12.34 6.25 11.11
C TYR A 50 -11.70 7.65 11.15
N GLY A 51 -10.81 7.87 12.11
CA GLY A 51 -10.23 9.20 12.37
C GLY A 51 -9.48 9.80 11.17
N GLU A 52 -9.43 11.12 11.12
CA GLU A 52 -8.85 11.90 10.00
C GLU A 52 -7.40 11.50 9.68
N LYS A 53 -6.60 11.16 10.69
CA LYS A 53 -5.21 10.71 10.49
C LYS A 53 -5.13 9.40 9.71
N THR A 54 -5.99 8.45 10.05
CA THR A 54 -6.09 7.17 9.33
C THR A 54 -6.57 7.38 7.90
N ALA A 55 -7.55 8.27 7.66
CA ALA A 55 -7.98 8.63 6.31
C ALA A 55 -6.87 9.27 5.47
N ARG A 56 -6.01 10.08 6.09
CA ARG A 56 -4.83 10.66 5.42
C ARG A 56 -3.75 9.61 5.13
N MET A 57 -3.59 8.61 6.00
CA MET A 57 -2.72 7.48 5.76
C MET A 57 -3.27 6.60 4.62
N GLU A 58 -4.57 6.35 4.59
CA GLU A 58 -5.23 5.64 3.48
C GLU A 58 -4.95 6.33 2.15
N GLY A 59 -5.21 7.64 2.04
CA GLY A 59 -4.91 8.39 0.83
C GLY A 59 -3.46 8.25 0.39
N TRP A 60 -2.52 8.24 1.35
CA TRP A 60 -1.11 8.04 1.10
C TRP A 60 -0.79 6.61 0.63
N ALA A 61 -1.30 5.59 1.32
CA ALA A 61 -0.96 4.19 1.06
C ALA A 61 -1.55 3.67 -0.26
N ARG A 62 -2.76 4.12 -0.63
CA ARG A 62 -3.44 3.66 -1.87
C ARG A 62 -2.64 3.96 -3.13
N VAL A 63 -1.87 5.02 -3.17
CA VAL A 63 -1.02 5.38 -4.31
C VAL A 63 0.10 4.35 -4.52
N LEU A 64 0.51 3.63 -3.47
CA LEU A 64 1.55 2.59 -3.56
C LEU A 64 1.15 1.44 -4.49
N TRP A 65 -0.15 1.11 -4.63
CA TRP A 65 -0.59 0.07 -5.56
C TRP A 65 -0.21 0.35 -7.02
N GLY A 66 -0.08 1.64 -7.38
CA GLY A 66 0.45 2.06 -8.68
C GLY A 66 1.96 2.27 -8.68
N LEU A 67 2.49 2.93 -7.64
CA LEU A 67 3.90 3.31 -7.61
C LEU A 67 4.84 2.14 -7.32
N ALA A 68 4.46 1.16 -6.49
CA ALA A 68 5.35 0.05 -6.17
C ALA A 68 5.69 -0.82 -7.40
N PRO A 69 4.74 -1.22 -8.28
CA PRO A 69 5.06 -1.87 -9.54
C PRO A 69 5.94 -1.01 -10.47
N LEU A 70 5.72 0.32 -10.48
CA LEU A 70 6.57 1.23 -11.24
C LEU A 70 8.01 1.24 -10.70
N PHE A 71 8.18 1.27 -9.39
CA PHE A 71 9.50 1.26 -8.73
C PHE A 71 10.22 -0.07 -8.94
N ALA A 72 9.51 -1.19 -8.96
CA ALA A 72 10.06 -2.53 -9.16
C ALA A 72 10.42 -2.83 -10.62
N GLY A 73 9.78 -2.15 -11.57
CA GLY A 73 9.94 -2.42 -13.00
C GLY A 73 11.25 -1.88 -13.57
N ASP A 74 11.69 -2.46 -14.70
CA ASP A 74 12.81 -1.91 -15.45
C ASP A 74 12.42 -0.58 -16.10
N ASN A 75 13.02 0.49 -15.62
CA ASN A 75 12.80 1.86 -16.09
C ASN A 75 13.93 2.39 -17.00
N SER A 76 14.90 1.54 -17.38
CA SER A 76 16.10 1.94 -18.14
C SER A 76 15.78 2.56 -19.50
N ALA A 77 14.73 2.06 -20.17
CA ALA A 77 14.29 2.55 -21.47
C ALA A 77 13.40 3.83 -21.42
N LEU A 78 13.05 4.29 -20.22
CA LEU A 78 12.25 5.51 -20.08
C LEU A 78 13.10 6.77 -20.26
N PRO A 79 12.52 7.90 -20.72
CA PRO A 79 13.19 9.20 -20.78
C PRO A 79 13.79 9.60 -19.41
N ASP A 80 14.92 10.31 -19.43
CA ASP A 80 15.64 10.74 -18.22
C ASP A 80 14.75 11.53 -17.25
N ALA A 81 13.93 12.42 -17.77
CA ALA A 81 12.99 13.20 -16.96
C ALA A 81 11.99 12.31 -16.20
N MET A 82 11.49 11.25 -16.83
CA MET A 82 10.60 10.29 -16.15
C MET A 82 11.35 9.51 -15.09
N ARG A 83 12.56 9.02 -15.38
CA ARG A 83 13.39 8.29 -14.40
C ARG A 83 13.71 9.14 -13.17
N GLN A 84 14.02 10.42 -13.40
CA GLN A 84 14.26 11.36 -12.32
C GLN A 84 12.99 11.60 -11.48
N GLU A 85 11.83 11.74 -12.12
CA GLU A 85 10.57 11.90 -11.40
C GLU A 85 10.20 10.65 -10.59
N ILE A 86 10.41 9.44 -11.15
CA ILE A 86 10.22 8.15 -10.44
C ILE A 86 11.13 8.11 -9.19
N SER A 87 12.39 8.51 -9.31
CA SER A 87 13.32 8.58 -8.16
C SER A 87 12.86 9.56 -7.07
N GLN A 88 12.29 10.70 -7.48
CA GLN A 88 11.71 11.67 -6.52
C GLN A 88 10.51 11.07 -5.77
N TRP A 89 9.61 10.38 -6.48
CA TRP A 89 8.49 9.68 -5.87
C TRP A 89 8.96 8.57 -4.92
N ALA A 90 9.94 7.76 -5.31
CA ALA A 90 10.50 6.73 -4.44
C ALA A 90 11.12 7.33 -3.17
N SER A 91 11.81 8.46 -3.29
CA SER A 91 12.38 9.18 -2.14
C SER A 91 11.30 9.73 -1.21
N LEU A 92 10.22 10.29 -1.74
CA LEU A 92 9.07 10.77 -0.96
C LEU A 92 8.43 9.63 -0.17
N TYR A 93 8.16 8.49 -0.83
CA TYR A 93 7.53 7.34 -0.20
C TYR A 93 8.42 6.65 0.81
N ARG A 94 9.71 6.51 0.53
CA ARG A 94 10.69 6.00 1.52
C ARG A 94 10.71 6.86 2.78
N ASN A 95 10.80 8.19 2.62
CA ASN A 95 10.73 9.10 3.77
C ASN A 95 9.39 9.00 4.51
N GLY A 96 8.29 8.88 3.77
CA GLY A 96 6.96 8.69 4.34
C GLY A 96 6.85 7.42 5.18
N VAL A 97 7.42 6.30 4.73
CA VAL A 97 7.51 5.06 5.52
C VAL A 97 8.29 5.28 6.81
N ILE A 98 9.49 5.87 6.73
CA ILE A 98 10.33 6.17 7.89
C ILE A 98 9.56 7.01 8.91
N CYS A 99 8.99 8.13 8.48
CA CYS A 99 8.26 9.04 9.36
C CYS A 99 6.95 8.42 9.88
N GLY A 100 6.26 7.64 9.05
CA GLY A 100 4.99 7.00 9.40
C GLY A 100 5.12 5.90 10.45
N THR A 101 6.26 5.23 10.50
CA THR A 101 6.52 4.12 11.44
C THR A 101 7.38 4.50 12.64
N THR A 102 7.92 5.73 12.69
CA THR A 102 8.73 6.21 13.81
C THR A 102 7.84 6.91 14.85
N PRO A 103 7.68 6.38 16.08
CA PRO A 103 6.74 6.93 17.08
C PRO A 103 6.97 8.39 17.46
N SER A 104 8.23 8.86 17.44
CA SER A 104 8.58 10.27 17.76
C SER A 104 8.38 11.23 16.58
N SER A 105 8.05 10.73 15.39
CA SER A 105 7.82 11.57 14.21
C SER A 105 6.47 12.28 14.26
N PRO A 106 6.38 13.55 13.88
CA PRO A 106 5.08 14.23 13.69
C PRO A 106 4.20 13.55 12.64
N GLY A 107 4.80 12.81 11.73
CA GLY A 107 4.12 12.05 10.68
C GLY A 107 3.74 10.62 11.07
N TYR A 108 3.96 10.20 12.34
CA TYR A 108 3.67 8.84 12.81
C TYR A 108 2.21 8.45 12.58
N TRP A 109 1.97 7.28 12.03
CA TRP A 109 0.61 6.79 11.72
C TRP A 109 -0.21 6.42 12.96
N GLY A 110 0.45 6.21 14.11
CA GLY A 110 -0.17 5.72 15.35
C GLY A 110 -0.21 4.19 15.39
N GLU A 111 -0.54 3.65 16.57
CA GLU A 111 -0.64 2.21 16.77
C GLU A 111 -1.83 1.63 15.99
N ILE A 112 -1.71 0.36 15.60
CA ILE A 112 -2.81 -0.41 15.02
C ILE A 112 -3.72 -0.89 16.16
N SER A 113 -5.00 -1.06 15.90
CA SER A 113 -5.98 -1.62 16.83
C SER A 113 -6.85 -2.70 16.15
N ASP A 114 -7.74 -3.34 16.89
CA ASP A 114 -8.65 -4.34 16.34
C ASP A 114 -9.56 -3.73 15.26
N TYR A 115 -9.68 -4.43 14.15
CA TYR A 115 -10.52 -4.01 12.99
C TYR A 115 -10.15 -2.65 12.41
N ASP A 116 -8.90 -2.23 12.58
CA ASP A 116 -8.40 -0.91 12.18
C ASP A 116 -8.17 -0.83 10.66
N GLN A 117 -8.58 0.28 10.06
CA GLN A 117 -8.28 0.56 8.65
C GLN A 117 -6.77 0.54 8.35
N LYS A 118 -5.92 0.86 9.33
CA LYS A 118 -4.45 0.78 9.19
C LYS A 118 -3.94 -0.64 8.87
N ILE A 119 -4.72 -1.68 9.18
CA ILE A 119 -4.43 -3.07 8.78
C ILE A 119 -4.43 -3.19 7.25
N VAL A 120 -5.43 -2.62 6.60
CA VAL A 120 -5.56 -2.59 5.14
C VAL A 120 -4.41 -1.82 4.51
N GLU A 121 -4.13 -0.63 5.04
CA GLU A 121 -3.11 0.26 4.48
C GLU A 121 -1.68 -0.23 4.76
N GLY A 122 -1.47 -0.90 5.88
CA GLY A 122 -0.21 -1.56 6.23
C GLY A 122 0.19 -2.63 5.21
N ALA A 123 -0.79 -3.36 4.66
CA ALA A 123 -0.53 -4.33 3.60
C ALA A 123 0.02 -3.68 2.33
N ALA A 124 -0.51 -2.54 1.91
CA ALA A 124 0.03 -1.80 0.77
C ALA A 124 1.48 -1.37 1.00
N VAL A 125 1.81 -0.93 2.23
CA VAL A 125 3.19 -0.60 2.63
C VAL A 125 4.08 -1.84 2.56
N ALA A 126 3.67 -2.95 3.17
CA ALA A 126 4.45 -4.19 3.21
C ALA A 126 4.72 -4.74 1.79
N VAL A 127 3.69 -4.78 0.94
CA VAL A 127 3.83 -5.17 -0.46
C VAL A 127 4.80 -4.26 -1.21
N ALA A 128 4.69 -2.95 -1.05
CA ALA A 128 5.57 -1.99 -1.73
C ALA A 128 7.04 -2.17 -1.32
N LEU A 129 7.32 -2.34 -0.04
CA LEU A 129 8.67 -2.59 0.48
C LEU A 129 9.26 -3.89 -0.08
N SER A 130 8.47 -4.95 -0.14
CA SER A 130 8.90 -6.26 -0.64
C SER A 130 9.01 -6.34 -2.16
N LEU A 131 8.25 -5.51 -2.89
CA LEU A 131 8.24 -5.50 -4.35
C LEU A 131 9.36 -4.63 -4.92
N ALA A 132 9.66 -3.49 -4.28
CA ALA A 132 10.69 -2.54 -4.70
C ALA A 132 11.75 -2.30 -3.60
N PRO A 133 12.42 -3.38 -3.09
CA PRO A 133 13.31 -3.25 -1.94
C PRO A 133 14.50 -2.31 -2.21
N GLN A 134 15.04 -2.29 -3.43
CA GLN A 134 16.20 -1.47 -3.79
C GLN A 134 15.94 0.04 -3.59
N LEU A 135 14.71 0.49 -3.78
CA LEU A 135 14.35 1.91 -3.65
C LEU A 135 13.72 2.25 -2.30
N LEU A 136 13.00 1.31 -1.69
CA LEU A 136 12.18 1.58 -0.51
C LEU A 136 12.71 0.97 0.79
N TRP A 137 13.44 -0.16 0.72
CA TRP A 137 13.85 -0.95 1.89
C TRP A 137 15.36 -0.94 2.13
N GLU A 138 16.15 -1.28 1.12
CA GLU A 138 17.61 -1.41 1.27
C GLU A 138 18.28 -0.13 1.75
N PRO A 139 17.84 1.09 1.31
CA PRO A 139 18.45 2.34 1.78
C PRO A 139 18.13 2.71 3.23
N LEU A 140 17.22 2.00 3.92
CA LEU A 140 16.88 2.26 5.31
C LEU A 140 18.01 1.80 6.24
N THR A 141 18.26 2.55 7.31
CA THR A 141 19.13 2.13 8.41
C THR A 141 18.50 0.95 9.17
N ASN A 142 19.28 0.24 9.96
CA ASN A 142 18.79 -0.87 10.78
C ASN A 142 17.67 -0.41 11.74
N THR A 143 17.82 0.73 12.38
CA THR A 143 16.80 1.28 13.29
C THR A 143 15.49 1.61 12.55
N GLU A 144 15.57 2.16 11.33
CA GLU A 144 14.38 2.43 10.52
C GLU A 144 13.71 1.12 10.09
N LYS A 145 14.48 0.10 9.69
CA LYS A 145 13.95 -1.24 9.38
C LYS A 145 13.26 -1.88 10.57
N GLU A 146 13.83 -1.75 11.76
CA GLU A 146 13.22 -2.22 13.01
C GLU A 146 11.91 -1.49 13.33
N ASN A 147 11.86 -0.17 13.16
CA ASN A 147 10.63 0.62 13.35
C ASN A 147 9.53 0.17 12.38
N VAL A 148 9.87 0.00 11.10
CA VAL A 148 8.94 -0.49 10.08
C VAL A 148 8.42 -1.88 10.43
N HIS A 149 9.31 -2.81 10.77
CA HIS A 149 8.93 -4.17 11.16
C HIS A 149 8.04 -4.15 12.41
N THR A 150 8.43 -3.41 13.45
CA THR A 150 7.67 -3.28 14.69
C THR A 150 6.27 -2.74 14.42
N TRP A 151 6.15 -1.72 13.58
CA TRP A 151 4.85 -1.14 13.26
C TRP A 151 3.96 -2.10 12.46
N LEU A 152 4.50 -2.73 11.41
CA LEU A 152 3.76 -3.68 10.57
C LEU A 152 3.38 -4.96 11.33
N SER A 153 4.24 -5.45 12.24
CA SER A 153 4.00 -6.69 12.97
C SER A 153 2.84 -6.62 13.97
N GLN A 154 2.38 -5.40 14.32
CA GLN A 154 1.19 -5.23 15.16
C GLN A 154 -0.04 -5.94 14.58
N ILE A 155 -0.13 -6.07 13.24
CA ILE A 155 -1.25 -6.79 12.59
C ILE A 155 -1.43 -8.22 13.12
N ASN A 156 -0.35 -8.88 13.55
CA ASN A 156 -0.40 -10.25 14.04
C ASN A 156 -1.03 -10.38 15.44
N SER A 157 -1.15 -9.25 16.16
CA SER A 157 -1.68 -9.20 17.52
C SER A 157 -3.12 -8.70 17.61
N HIS A 158 -3.73 -8.33 16.46
CA HIS A 158 -5.05 -7.71 16.42
C HIS A 158 -6.09 -8.55 15.69
N CYS A 159 -7.37 -8.34 16.07
CA CYS A 159 -8.50 -8.98 15.41
C CYS A 159 -8.75 -8.40 14.02
N LEU A 160 -9.00 -9.28 13.05
CA LEU A 160 -9.38 -8.95 11.69
C LEU A 160 -10.77 -9.53 11.37
N HIS A 161 -11.46 -8.91 10.41
CA HIS A 161 -12.69 -9.50 9.87
C HIS A 161 -12.41 -10.85 9.22
N SER A 162 -13.34 -11.79 9.36
CA SER A 162 -13.24 -13.14 8.81
C SER A 162 -13.70 -13.17 7.35
N ASN A 163 -13.03 -12.38 6.49
CA ASN A 163 -13.30 -12.23 5.07
C ASN A 163 -11.98 -11.90 4.33
N ASN A 164 -12.04 -11.20 3.19
CA ASN A 164 -10.87 -10.76 2.43
C ASN A 164 -9.83 -9.96 3.25
N TRP A 165 -10.19 -9.41 4.42
CA TRP A 165 -9.21 -8.74 5.29
C TRP A 165 -8.09 -9.66 5.75
N ARG A 166 -8.30 -10.97 5.79
CA ARG A 166 -7.27 -11.96 6.09
C ARG A 166 -6.08 -11.89 5.12
N PHE A 167 -6.31 -11.51 3.85
CA PHE A 167 -5.23 -11.29 2.89
C PHE A 167 -4.28 -10.16 3.29
N PHE A 168 -4.74 -9.13 3.98
CA PHE A 168 -3.84 -8.06 4.40
C PHE A 168 -2.79 -8.55 5.39
N ARG A 169 -3.14 -9.46 6.31
CA ARG A 169 -2.17 -10.09 7.22
C ARG A 169 -1.31 -11.12 6.49
N ILE A 170 -1.88 -11.90 5.58
CA ILE A 170 -1.11 -12.82 4.73
C ILE A 170 -0.06 -12.03 3.94
N LEU A 171 -0.43 -10.97 3.22
CA LEU A 171 0.48 -10.14 2.42
C LEU A 171 1.59 -9.52 3.28
N THR A 172 1.26 -9.05 4.47
CA THR A 172 2.24 -8.48 5.41
C THR A 172 3.25 -9.54 5.88
N ASN A 173 2.80 -10.72 6.27
CA ASN A 173 3.70 -11.81 6.66
C ASN A 173 4.54 -12.33 5.49
N MET A 174 3.97 -12.45 4.30
CA MET A 174 4.74 -12.82 3.09
C MET A 174 5.82 -11.76 2.76
N ALA A 175 5.52 -10.49 2.98
CA ALA A 175 6.51 -9.43 2.83
C ALA A 175 7.63 -9.56 3.88
N PHE A 176 7.33 -9.92 5.13
CA PHE A 176 8.36 -10.19 6.15
C PHE A 176 9.34 -11.26 5.68
N GLY A 177 8.85 -12.40 5.17
CA GLY A 177 9.71 -13.46 4.64
C GLY A 177 10.63 -12.95 3.51
N ARG A 178 10.13 -12.10 2.63
CA ARG A 178 10.95 -11.49 1.54
C ARG A 178 11.96 -10.47 2.03
N LEU A 179 11.68 -9.78 3.13
CA LEU A 179 12.53 -8.76 3.72
C LEU A 179 13.52 -9.31 4.76
N GLY A 180 13.51 -10.63 5.00
CA GLY A 180 14.45 -11.31 5.89
C GLY A 180 13.99 -11.40 7.35
N PHE A 181 12.70 -11.18 7.64
CA PHE A 181 12.10 -11.38 8.96
C PHE A 181 11.34 -12.71 9.05
N SER A 182 11.08 -13.14 10.27
CA SER A 182 10.22 -14.31 10.52
C SER A 182 8.77 -14.00 10.21
N MET A 183 8.10 -14.91 9.54
CA MET A 183 6.64 -14.90 9.36
C MET A 183 5.96 -15.53 10.58
N ASP A 184 4.79 -15.04 10.93
CA ASP A 184 3.94 -15.70 11.92
C ASP A 184 3.17 -16.85 11.26
N ALA A 185 3.69 -18.07 11.44
CA ALA A 185 3.12 -19.27 10.81
C ALA A 185 1.70 -19.58 11.31
N HIS A 186 1.41 -19.29 12.59
CA HIS A 186 0.09 -19.52 13.16
C HIS A 186 -0.96 -18.58 12.58
N CYS A 187 -0.64 -17.28 12.49
CA CYS A 187 -1.50 -16.32 11.82
C CYS A 187 -1.74 -16.68 10.35
N LEU A 188 -0.70 -17.14 9.63
CA LEU A 188 -0.85 -17.55 8.23
C LEU A 188 -1.78 -18.76 8.09
N GLU A 189 -1.62 -19.79 8.92
CA GLU A 189 -2.47 -21.00 8.91
C GLU A 189 -3.94 -20.63 9.17
N ASP A 190 -4.20 -19.84 10.20
CA ASP A 190 -5.55 -19.35 10.52
C ASP A 190 -6.16 -18.56 9.37
N ASP A 191 -5.40 -17.65 8.77
CA ASP A 191 -5.90 -16.77 7.70
C ASP A 191 -6.20 -17.54 6.42
N PHE A 192 -5.32 -18.45 6.02
CA PHE A 192 -5.58 -19.33 4.88
C PHE A 192 -6.80 -20.21 5.11
N GLY A 193 -6.97 -20.74 6.33
CA GLY A 193 -8.16 -21.52 6.70
C GLY A 193 -9.46 -20.71 6.56
N VAL A 194 -9.46 -19.42 6.93
CA VAL A 194 -10.62 -18.53 6.72
C VAL A 194 -10.89 -18.30 5.23
N ILE A 195 -9.85 -18.04 4.43
CA ILE A 195 -10.02 -17.80 2.99
C ILE A 195 -10.52 -19.07 2.28
N GLU A 196 -9.97 -20.24 2.61
CA GLU A 196 -10.45 -21.53 2.07
C GLU A 196 -11.93 -21.77 2.42
N HIS A 197 -12.33 -21.45 3.66
CA HIS A 197 -13.74 -21.56 4.08
C HIS A 197 -14.67 -20.62 3.29
N CYS A 198 -14.18 -19.46 2.87
CA CYS A 198 -14.95 -18.51 2.06
C CYS A 198 -15.05 -18.93 0.58
N TYR A 199 -14.23 -19.86 0.10
CA TYR A 199 -14.27 -20.30 -1.29
C TYR A 199 -15.55 -21.07 -1.62
N VAL A 200 -16.22 -20.69 -2.70
CA VAL A 200 -17.45 -21.35 -3.17
C VAL A 200 -17.13 -22.30 -4.31
N GLN A 201 -16.84 -21.78 -5.49
CA GLN A 201 -16.45 -22.49 -6.72
C GLN A 201 -16.06 -21.47 -7.80
N ASP A 202 -15.35 -21.91 -8.81
CA ASP A 202 -15.05 -21.13 -10.04
C ASP A 202 -14.47 -19.73 -9.76
N GLY A 203 -13.66 -19.59 -8.69
CA GLY A 203 -13.08 -18.32 -8.27
C GLY A 203 -14.01 -17.41 -7.48
N TRP A 204 -15.21 -17.88 -7.09
CA TRP A 204 -16.11 -17.13 -6.25
C TRP A 204 -15.88 -17.37 -4.76
N TYR A 205 -16.03 -16.32 -3.98
CA TYR A 205 -15.87 -16.34 -2.53
C TYR A 205 -17.05 -15.67 -1.83
N PHE A 206 -17.41 -16.15 -0.65
CA PHE A 206 -18.31 -15.43 0.24
C PHE A 206 -17.60 -14.22 0.88
N ASP A 207 -18.37 -13.16 1.17
CA ASP A 207 -17.93 -12.08 2.05
C ASP A 207 -18.08 -12.54 3.52
N GLY A 208 -17.10 -13.30 3.98
CA GLY A 208 -17.11 -13.87 5.32
C GLY A 208 -18.33 -14.73 5.62
N ASN A 209 -18.75 -14.71 6.88
CA ASN A 209 -19.87 -15.54 7.36
C ASN A 209 -21.26 -15.10 6.89
N ALA A 210 -21.39 -13.95 6.23
CA ALA A 210 -22.67 -13.44 5.74
C ALA A 210 -23.24 -14.24 4.56
N GLY A 211 -22.45 -15.07 3.92
CA GLY A 211 -22.85 -15.85 2.74
C GLY A 211 -23.14 -14.99 1.51
N GLN A 212 -22.81 -13.71 1.55
CA GLN A 212 -22.98 -12.80 0.40
C GLN A 212 -21.92 -13.12 -0.66
N VAL A 213 -22.35 -13.24 -1.91
CA VAL A 213 -21.49 -13.40 -3.07
C VAL A 213 -21.71 -12.22 -4.00
N ASP A 214 -20.65 -11.46 -4.28
CA ASP A 214 -20.68 -10.32 -5.20
C ASP A 214 -19.35 -10.18 -5.95
N TYR A 215 -19.26 -9.22 -6.87
CA TYR A 215 -18.04 -8.98 -7.64
C TYR A 215 -16.91 -8.35 -6.84
N TYR A 216 -17.21 -7.69 -5.72
CA TYR A 216 -16.19 -7.02 -4.92
C TYR A 216 -15.25 -8.02 -4.25
N ILE A 217 -15.76 -9.11 -3.71
CA ILE A 217 -14.95 -10.09 -2.98
C ILE A 217 -13.99 -10.85 -3.90
N PRO A 218 -14.41 -11.47 -5.04
CA PRO A 218 -13.46 -12.03 -6.00
C PRO A 218 -12.40 -11.02 -6.46
N PHE A 219 -12.81 -9.78 -6.78
CA PHE A 219 -11.89 -8.72 -7.18
C PHE A 219 -10.86 -8.39 -6.09
N ALA A 220 -11.26 -8.38 -4.82
CA ALA A 220 -10.38 -8.07 -3.70
C ALA A 220 -9.41 -9.23 -3.35
N ILE A 221 -9.74 -10.46 -3.78
CA ILE A 221 -8.94 -11.66 -3.53
C ILE A 221 -7.98 -11.97 -4.69
N HIS A 222 -8.37 -11.70 -5.94
CA HIS A 222 -7.58 -11.92 -7.15
C HIS A 222 -6.70 -10.73 -7.53
#